data_ae24f1d2fc19e3290c09ed051c34d69a
#
_entry.id   ae24f1d2fc19e3290c09ed051c34d69a
#
_cell.length_a   1.000
_cell.length_b   1.000
_cell.length_c   1.000
_cell.angle_alpha   90.00
_cell.angle_beta   90.00
_cell.angle_gamma   90.00
#
_symmetry.space_group_name_H-M   'P 1'
#
loop_
_entity.id
_entity.type
_entity.pdbx_description
1 polymer ?
#
loop_
_entity_poly.entity_id
_entity_poly.type
_entity_poly.pdbx_seq_one_letter_code
_entity_poly.pdbx_strand_id
1 'polypeptide(L)'
;MIQYIILFTMAKANRHITHNQLTGLILDNCNIEFTNFQIAVTNLIKTEHIRSFSVDEFTTVYELLPKGRDANKFFERDIPIYIREPIEEAIPPFFNEEEKKRSVRSELMPINRKEYSVKCGIYDREAPLLEMTVYAGTRENANKMLKYYNENTEKIYRAVVDIMTDGGKIWDE
;
A
#
# COMPACT_ATOMS: atom_id res chain seq x y z
N MET A 1 -13.89 17.18 -16.45
CA MET A 1 -12.44 16.87 -16.36
C MET A 1 -12.13 15.97 -15.17
N ILE A 2 -12.41 16.34 -13.89
CA ILE A 2 -12.05 15.53 -12.70
C ILE A 2 -12.61 14.11 -12.75
N GLN A 3 -13.86 13.93 -13.18
CA GLN A 3 -14.47 12.60 -13.35
C GLN A 3 -13.69 11.73 -14.33
N TYR A 4 -13.17 12.29 -15.42
CA TYR A 4 -12.36 11.54 -16.39
C TYR A 4 -11.02 11.11 -15.79
N ILE A 5 -10.39 11.98 -14.99
CA ILE A 5 -9.15 11.65 -14.28
C ILE A 5 -9.38 10.50 -13.29
N ILE A 6 -10.50 10.50 -12.54
CA ILE A 6 -10.86 9.42 -11.63
C ILE A 6 -11.04 8.09 -12.38
N LEU A 7 -11.83 8.10 -13.46
CA LEU A 7 -12.06 6.90 -14.28
C LEU A 7 -10.75 6.39 -14.92
N PHE A 8 -9.90 7.28 -15.39
CA PHE A 8 -8.60 6.96 -15.93
C PHE A 8 -7.69 6.29 -14.90
N THR A 9 -7.55 6.89 -13.72
CA THR A 9 -6.75 6.33 -12.61
C THR A 9 -7.22 4.94 -12.24
N MET A 10 -8.54 4.73 -12.09
CA MET A 10 -9.11 3.43 -11.76
C MET A 10 -8.92 2.41 -12.88
N ALA A 11 -9.04 2.82 -14.14
CA ALA A 11 -8.84 1.95 -15.30
C ALA A 11 -7.37 1.49 -15.41
N LYS A 12 -6.41 2.40 -15.20
CA LYS A 12 -4.97 2.08 -15.23
C LYS A 12 -4.53 1.23 -14.06
N ALA A 13 -5.05 1.48 -12.87
CA ALA A 13 -4.79 0.64 -11.70
C ALA A 13 -5.35 -0.78 -11.86
N ASN A 14 -6.41 -0.94 -12.63
CA ASN A 14 -7.08 -2.21 -12.97
C ASN A 14 -7.34 -3.12 -11.75
N ARG A 15 -7.74 -2.52 -10.65
CA ARG A 15 -8.05 -3.19 -9.37
C ARG A 15 -9.09 -2.40 -8.58
N HIS A 16 -9.64 -3.01 -7.55
CA HIS A 16 -10.43 -2.27 -6.56
C HIS A 16 -9.51 -1.31 -5.79
N ILE A 17 -9.98 -0.09 -5.56
CA ILE A 17 -9.19 0.97 -4.93
C ILE A 17 -9.95 1.51 -3.73
N THR A 18 -9.27 1.65 -2.58
CA THR A 18 -9.87 2.29 -1.42
C THR A 18 -10.02 3.80 -1.64
N HIS A 19 -10.91 4.43 -0.86
CA HIS A 19 -11.08 5.88 -0.89
C HIS A 19 -9.75 6.62 -0.66
N ASN A 20 -8.98 6.19 0.34
CA ASN A 20 -7.69 6.81 0.68
C ASN A 20 -6.64 6.63 -0.44
N GLN A 21 -6.59 5.45 -1.07
CA GLN A 21 -5.69 5.18 -2.18
C GLN A 21 -6.01 6.05 -3.39
N LEU A 22 -7.30 6.13 -3.77
CA LEU A 22 -7.73 6.95 -4.89
C LEU A 22 -7.49 8.43 -4.64
N THR A 23 -7.74 8.89 -3.40
CA THR A 23 -7.48 10.27 -2.97
C THR A 23 -5.99 10.59 -3.08
N GLY A 24 -5.10 9.75 -2.51
CA GLY A 24 -3.65 9.94 -2.58
C GLY A 24 -3.16 9.99 -4.02
N LEU A 25 -3.50 8.98 -4.84
CA LEU A 25 -3.07 8.93 -6.25
C LEU A 25 -3.46 10.18 -7.05
N ILE A 26 -4.65 10.74 -6.79
CA ILE A 26 -5.12 11.89 -7.57
C ILE A 26 -4.63 13.22 -7.00
N LEU A 27 -4.74 13.44 -5.69
CA LEU A 27 -4.39 14.73 -5.10
C LEU A 27 -2.88 14.98 -5.06
N ASP A 28 -2.07 13.94 -4.90
CA ASP A 28 -0.60 14.06 -4.92
C ASP A 28 -0.04 14.33 -6.32
N ASN A 29 -0.76 13.92 -7.37
CA ASN A 29 -0.31 14.05 -8.75
C ASN A 29 -1.08 15.11 -9.57
N CYS A 30 -2.18 15.65 -9.03
CA CYS A 30 -3.02 16.64 -9.72
C CYS A 30 -3.36 17.80 -8.79
N ASN A 31 -3.33 19.01 -9.33
CA ASN A 31 -3.79 20.18 -8.59
C ASN A 31 -5.33 20.24 -8.56
N ILE A 32 -5.94 19.37 -7.76
CA ILE A 32 -7.39 19.24 -7.59
C ILE A 32 -7.73 19.44 -6.11
N GLU A 33 -8.70 20.30 -5.82
CA GLU A 33 -9.20 20.47 -4.46
C GLU A 33 -9.99 19.24 -4.01
N PHE A 34 -9.80 18.82 -2.77
CA PHE A 34 -10.45 17.67 -2.17
C PHE A 34 -11.99 17.71 -2.30
N THR A 35 -12.60 18.88 -2.11
CA THR A 35 -14.06 19.06 -2.24
C THR A 35 -14.54 18.74 -3.66
N ASN A 36 -13.83 19.22 -4.68
CA ASN A 36 -14.17 18.97 -6.06
C ASN A 36 -14.00 17.49 -6.43
N PHE A 37 -12.98 16.84 -5.88
CA PHE A 37 -12.77 15.40 -5.99
C PHE A 37 -13.95 14.63 -5.38
N GLN A 38 -14.39 14.95 -4.16
CA GLN A 38 -15.52 14.30 -3.49
C GLN A 38 -16.82 14.43 -4.28
N ILE A 39 -17.10 15.61 -4.82
CA ILE A 39 -18.27 15.86 -5.68
C ILE A 39 -18.20 14.97 -6.93
N ALA A 40 -17.03 14.88 -7.55
CA ALA A 40 -16.83 14.06 -8.74
C ALA A 40 -17.04 12.56 -8.46
N VAL A 41 -16.51 12.04 -7.36
CA VAL A 41 -16.73 10.64 -6.91
C VAL A 41 -18.20 10.38 -6.68
N THR A 42 -18.89 11.26 -5.93
CA THR A 42 -20.32 11.13 -5.66
C THR A 42 -21.15 11.09 -6.96
N ASN A 43 -20.81 11.93 -7.93
CA ASN A 43 -21.49 11.94 -9.23
C ASN A 43 -21.23 10.65 -10.03
N LEU A 44 -20.01 10.11 -10.01
CA LEU A 44 -19.69 8.85 -10.68
C LEU A 44 -20.43 7.66 -10.07
N ILE A 45 -20.66 7.65 -8.75
CA ILE A 45 -21.47 6.65 -8.07
C ILE A 45 -22.94 6.79 -8.52
N LYS A 46 -23.51 8.01 -8.45
CA LYS A 46 -24.89 8.28 -8.85
C LYS A 46 -25.20 7.91 -10.31
N THR A 47 -24.21 8.08 -11.17
CA THR A 47 -24.35 7.79 -12.60
C THR A 47 -23.90 6.37 -12.98
N GLU A 48 -23.62 5.52 -11.98
CA GLU A 48 -23.25 4.12 -12.16
C GLU A 48 -22.01 3.88 -13.04
N HIS A 49 -21.03 4.78 -12.97
CA HIS A 49 -19.71 4.57 -13.58
C HIS A 49 -18.77 3.82 -12.64
N ILE A 50 -18.93 4.06 -11.35
CA ILE A 50 -18.23 3.34 -10.29
C ILE A 50 -19.24 2.87 -9.25
N ARG A 51 -18.89 1.84 -8.51
CA ARG A 51 -19.64 1.35 -7.35
C ARG A 51 -18.79 1.48 -6.11
N SER A 52 -19.41 1.85 -4.98
CA SER A 52 -18.78 1.86 -3.68
C SER A 52 -19.34 0.75 -2.80
N PHE A 53 -18.48 0.13 -1.99
CA PHE A 53 -18.87 -0.81 -0.94
C PHE A 53 -17.91 -0.68 0.25
N SER A 54 -18.38 -0.97 1.45
CA SER A 54 -17.58 -0.95 2.66
C SER A 54 -17.05 -2.35 2.94
N VAL A 55 -15.75 -2.45 3.23
CA VAL A 55 -15.10 -3.69 3.64
C VAL A 55 -15.13 -3.81 5.16
N ASP A 56 -14.99 -2.68 5.86
CA ASP A 56 -15.11 -2.53 7.29
C ASP A 56 -15.72 -1.16 7.65
N GLU A 57 -15.80 -0.85 8.95
CA GLU A 57 -16.44 0.37 9.45
C GLU A 57 -15.79 1.67 8.94
N PHE A 58 -14.51 1.62 8.53
CA PHE A 58 -13.72 2.79 8.13
C PHE A 58 -13.24 2.76 6.69
N THR A 59 -13.37 1.63 5.99
CA THR A 59 -12.79 1.41 4.68
C THR A 59 -13.85 1.32 3.58
N THR A 60 -13.94 2.37 2.78
CA THR A 60 -14.75 2.38 1.56
C THR A 60 -13.87 2.02 0.36
N VAL A 61 -14.34 1.11 -0.47
CA VAL A 61 -13.67 0.62 -1.68
C VAL A 61 -14.51 0.96 -2.90
N TYR A 62 -13.83 1.31 -3.99
CA TYR A 62 -14.45 1.59 -5.27
C TYR A 62 -14.11 0.53 -6.31
N GLU A 63 -15.12 0.19 -7.10
CA GLU A 63 -15.01 -0.68 -8.27
C GLU A 63 -15.40 0.08 -9.52
N LEU A 64 -14.59 -0.04 -10.58
CA LEU A 64 -14.88 0.54 -11.87
C LEU A 64 -15.84 -0.37 -12.65
N LEU A 65 -17.05 0.12 -12.91
CA LEU A 65 -18.09 -0.61 -13.64
C LEU A 65 -17.85 -0.58 -15.17
N PRO A 66 -18.48 -1.48 -15.93
CA PRO A 66 -18.35 -1.50 -17.42
C PRO A 66 -18.63 -0.14 -18.05
N LYS A 67 -19.67 0.55 -17.63
CA LYS A 67 -20.00 1.91 -18.11
C LYS A 67 -18.87 2.91 -17.85
N GLY A 68 -18.19 2.82 -16.72
CA GLY A 68 -17.03 3.64 -16.40
C GLY A 68 -15.82 3.30 -17.27
N ARG A 69 -15.58 2.01 -17.56
CA ARG A 69 -14.52 1.57 -18.48
C ARG A 69 -14.74 2.08 -19.90
N ASP A 70 -15.98 2.03 -20.38
CA ASP A 70 -16.31 2.52 -21.73
C ASP A 70 -16.21 4.04 -21.79
N ALA A 71 -16.67 4.76 -20.78
CA ALA A 71 -16.49 6.20 -20.67
C ALA A 71 -15.00 6.58 -20.66
N ASN A 72 -14.17 5.85 -19.92
CA ASN A 72 -12.72 6.08 -19.91
C ASN A 72 -12.11 5.92 -21.29
N LYS A 73 -12.41 4.83 -22.02
CA LYS A 73 -11.90 4.61 -23.38
C LYS A 73 -12.23 5.77 -24.32
N PHE A 74 -13.39 6.40 -24.13
CA PHE A 74 -13.85 7.50 -24.98
C PHE A 74 -13.16 8.81 -24.65
N PHE A 75 -13.02 9.11 -23.35
CA PHE A 75 -12.55 10.41 -22.86
C PHE A 75 -11.09 10.45 -22.41
N GLU A 76 -10.36 9.32 -22.41
CA GLU A 76 -8.95 9.26 -22.00
C GLU A 76 -8.08 10.27 -22.75
N ARG A 77 -8.37 10.47 -24.06
CA ARG A 77 -7.61 11.39 -24.92
C ARG A 77 -7.88 12.87 -24.61
N ASP A 78 -8.99 13.18 -23.95
CA ASP A 78 -9.34 14.54 -23.56
C ASP A 78 -8.61 14.98 -22.29
N ILE A 79 -7.99 14.05 -21.57
CA ILE A 79 -7.15 14.34 -20.42
C ILE A 79 -5.76 14.75 -20.95
N PRO A 80 -5.28 15.97 -20.60
CA PRO A 80 -3.95 16.42 -21.00
C PRO A 80 -2.85 15.45 -20.59
N ILE A 81 -1.83 15.28 -21.44
CA ILE A 81 -0.74 14.33 -21.23
C ILE A 81 0.02 14.59 -19.93
N TYR A 82 0.22 15.87 -19.58
CA TYR A 82 0.89 16.28 -18.34
C TYR A 82 0.13 15.93 -17.07
N ILE A 83 -1.13 15.45 -17.17
CA ILE A 83 -1.93 14.90 -16.06
C ILE A 83 -1.88 13.36 -16.12
N ARG A 84 -1.95 12.77 -17.33
CA ARG A 84 -1.98 11.32 -17.47
C ARG A 84 -0.66 10.66 -17.09
N GLU A 85 0.46 11.17 -17.60
CA GLU A 85 1.79 10.59 -17.39
C GLU A 85 2.15 10.50 -15.90
N PRO A 86 2.04 11.57 -15.08
CA PRO A 86 2.33 11.46 -13.64
C PRO A 86 1.47 10.42 -12.91
N ILE A 87 0.20 10.30 -13.27
CA ILE A 87 -0.69 9.29 -12.67
C ILE A 87 -0.26 7.87 -13.07
N GLU A 88 0.02 7.63 -14.36
CA GLU A 88 0.47 6.32 -14.83
C GLU A 88 1.78 5.89 -14.19
N GLU A 89 2.72 6.81 -14.03
CA GLU A 89 4.01 6.56 -13.39
C GLU A 89 3.88 6.35 -11.86
N ALA A 90 2.92 7.01 -11.22
CA ALA A 90 2.70 6.89 -9.78
C ALA A 90 2.02 5.57 -9.37
N ILE A 91 1.18 4.97 -10.23
CA ILE A 91 0.39 3.78 -9.90
C ILE A 91 1.25 2.58 -9.47
N PRO A 92 2.27 2.13 -10.24
CA PRO A 92 3.05 0.95 -9.86
C PRO A 92 3.80 1.11 -8.54
N PRO A 93 4.59 2.17 -8.29
CA PRO A 93 5.29 2.34 -7.02
C PRO A 93 4.33 2.49 -5.84
N PHE A 94 3.21 3.19 -6.02
CA PHE A 94 2.21 3.41 -4.98
C PHE A 94 1.69 2.08 -4.41
N PHE A 95 1.23 1.18 -5.27
CA PHE A 95 0.71 -0.12 -4.82
C PHE A 95 1.81 -1.07 -4.36
N ASN A 96 2.99 -1.04 -4.97
CA ASN A 96 4.13 -1.84 -4.53
C ASN A 96 4.59 -1.44 -3.11
N GLU A 97 4.62 -0.15 -2.80
CA GLU A 97 4.94 0.31 -1.45
C GLU A 97 3.86 -0.05 -0.42
N GLU A 98 2.60 0.03 -0.79
CA GLU A 98 1.50 -0.40 0.09
C GLU A 98 1.50 -1.90 0.34
N GLU A 99 1.76 -2.71 -0.69
CA GLU A 99 1.88 -4.15 -0.55
C GLU A 99 3.07 -4.52 0.33
N LYS A 100 4.22 -3.84 0.18
CA LYS A 100 5.37 -4.00 1.08
C LYS A 100 5.03 -3.61 2.52
N LYS A 101 4.37 -2.49 2.74
CA LYS A 101 3.94 -2.06 4.09
C LYS A 101 2.96 -3.05 4.73
N ARG A 102 2.06 -3.65 3.94
CA ARG A 102 1.12 -4.67 4.44
C ARG A 102 1.81 -6.00 4.74
N SER A 103 2.85 -6.33 4.01
CA SER A 103 3.59 -7.58 4.20
C SER A 103 4.55 -7.55 5.39
N VAL A 104 4.93 -6.37 5.88
CA VAL A 104 5.84 -6.21 7.01
C VAL A 104 5.06 -5.84 8.26
N ARG A 105 5.15 -6.69 9.28
CA ARG A 105 4.57 -6.44 10.60
C ARG A 105 5.66 -6.50 11.64
N SER A 106 5.70 -5.52 12.52
CA SER A 106 6.62 -5.53 13.66
C SER A 106 5.95 -4.90 14.88
N GLU A 107 6.09 -5.54 16.02
CA GLU A 107 5.49 -5.09 17.27
C GLU A 107 6.42 -5.28 18.45
N LEU A 108 6.28 -4.40 19.43
CA LEU A 108 6.98 -4.47 20.69
C LEU A 108 6.13 -5.29 21.66
N MET A 109 6.70 -6.38 22.20
CA MET A 109 6.04 -7.26 23.14
C MET A 109 6.66 -7.10 24.53
N PRO A 110 5.93 -6.55 25.51
CA PRO A 110 6.42 -6.51 26.89
C PRO A 110 6.40 -7.92 27.51
N ILE A 111 7.54 -8.36 28.07
CA ILE A 111 7.64 -9.58 28.85
C ILE A 111 7.31 -9.27 30.32
N ASN A 112 7.84 -8.15 30.81
CA ASN A 112 7.56 -7.61 32.15
C ASN A 112 7.78 -6.08 32.14
N ARG A 113 7.79 -5.44 33.33
CA ARG A 113 7.92 -3.96 33.43
C ARG A 113 9.23 -3.40 32.87
N LYS A 114 10.28 -4.20 32.74
CA LYS A 114 11.62 -3.77 32.33
C LYS A 114 12.16 -4.49 31.08
N GLU A 115 11.52 -5.59 30.70
CA GLU A 115 12.01 -6.46 29.64
C GLU A 115 11.02 -6.57 28.50
N TYR A 116 11.55 -6.57 27.28
CA TYR A 116 10.79 -6.54 26.04
C TYR A 116 11.35 -7.54 25.04
N SER A 117 10.48 -8.09 24.23
CA SER A 117 10.79 -8.78 22.99
C SER A 117 10.25 -7.98 21.79
N VAL A 118 10.79 -8.25 20.63
CA VAL A 118 10.32 -7.70 19.37
C VAL A 118 9.82 -8.85 18.52
N LYS A 119 8.56 -8.79 18.09
CA LYS A 119 8.01 -9.72 17.12
C LYS A 119 8.04 -9.05 15.76
N CYS A 120 8.66 -9.71 14.79
CA CYS A 120 8.84 -9.22 13.43
C CYS A 120 8.37 -10.29 12.44
N GLY A 121 7.71 -9.88 11.37
CA GLY A 121 7.25 -10.81 10.36
C GLY A 121 7.15 -10.19 8.96
N ILE A 122 7.33 -11.04 7.96
CA ILE A 122 7.03 -10.76 6.56
C ILE A 122 5.98 -11.76 6.13
N TYR A 123 4.95 -11.27 5.47
CA TYR A 123 3.80 -12.08 5.06
C TYR A 123 3.52 -11.88 3.57
N ASP A 124 3.19 -12.96 2.90
CA ASP A 124 2.55 -12.90 1.58
C ASP A 124 1.04 -13.08 1.80
N ARG A 125 0.32 -11.97 1.67
CA ARG A 125 -1.09 -11.86 2.08
C ARG A 125 -1.22 -12.18 3.58
N GLU A 126 -1.75 -13.35 3.94
CA GLU A 126 -1.86 -13.81 5.34
C GLU A 126 -0.85 -14.91 5.70
N ALA A 127 -0.14 -15.46 4.71
CA ALA A 127 0.84 -16.51 4.93
C ALA A 127 2.17 -15.92 5.42
N PRO A 128 2.71 -16.34 6.57
CA PRO A 128 4.02 -15.88 7.04
C PRO A 128 5.13 -16.45 6.16
N LEU A 129 5.92 -15.59 5.53
CA LEU A 129 7.17 -15.97 4.86
C LEU A 129 8.31 -16.07 5.87
N LEU A 130 8.32 -15.18 6.85
CA LEU A 130 9.23 -15.18 8.00
C LEU A 130 8.47 -14.61 9.19
N GLU A 131 8.51 -15.30 10.30
CA GLU A 131 8.08 -14.77 11.59
C GLU A 131 9.14 -15.08 12.64
N MET A 132 9.59 -14.09 13.38
CA MET A 132 10.57 -14.26 14.45
C MET A 132 10.24 -13.38 15.64
N THR A 133 10.59 -13.89 16.82
CA THR A 133 10.53 -13.14 18.06
C THR A 133 11.93 -13.10 18.67
N VAL A 134 12.43 -11.91 18.93
CA VAL A 134 13.78 -11.68 19.43
C VAL A 134 13.72 -10.97 20.77
N TYR A 135 14.42 -11.48 21.78
CA TYR A 135 14.57 -10.82 23.06
C TYR A 135 15.39 -9.54 22.90
N ALA A 136 14.86 -8.44 23.34
CA ALA A 136 15.46 -7.13 23.16
C ALA A 136 16.02 -6.53 24.48
N GLY A 137 15.65 -7.08 25.62
CA GLY A 137 15.99 -6.52 26.92
C GLY A 137 15.23 -5.23 27.19
N THR A 138 15.87 -4.07 27.06
CA THR A 138 15.27 -2.78 27.36
C THR A 138 14.32 -2.28 26.26
N ARG A 139 13.37 -1.41 26.64
CA ARG A 139 12.46 -0.75 25.69
C ARG A 139 13.20 0.06 24.63
N GLU A 140 14.29 0.71 25.01
CA GLU A 140 15.12 1.50 24.08
C GLU A 140 15.72 0.61 22.99
N ASN A 141 16.30 -0.53 23.42
CA ASN A 141 16.87 -1.49 22.46
C ASN A 141 15.79 -2.10 21.54
N ALA A 142 14.63 -2.44 22.10
CA ALA A 142 13.51 -2.94 21.33
C ALA A 142 13.06 -1.95 20.25
N ASN A 143 12.97 -0.65 20.58
CA ASN A 143 12.64 0.39 19.59
C ASN A 143 13.72 0.52 18.49
N LYS A 144 15.00 0.39 18.83
CA LYS A 144 16.10 0.39 17.84
C LYS A 144 15.98 -0.81 16.89
N MET A 145 15.69 -1.99 17.44
CA MET A 145 15.49 -3.21 16.64
C MET A 145 14.30 -3.09 15.72
N LEU A 146 13.14 -2.58 16.18
CA LEU A 146 11.96 -2.34 15.35
C LEU A 146 12.25 -1.38 14.20
N LYS A 147 12.91 -0.25 14.51
CA LYS A 147 13.28 0.73 13.48
C LYS A 147 14.17 0.11 12.42
N TYR A 148 15.24 -0.56 12.85
CA TYR A 148 16.18 -1.20 11.93
C TYR A 148 15.52 -2.28 11.08
N TYR A 149 14.66 -3.12 11.68
CA TYR A 149 13.91 -4.14 10.97
C TYR A 149 13.02 -3.54 9.86
N ASN A 150 12.24 -2.51 10.19
CA ASN A 150 11.33 -1.88 9.22
C ASN A 150 12.08 -1.23 8.04
N GLU A 151 13.27 -0.67 8.30
CA GLU A 151 14.13 -0.05 7.28
C GLU A 151 14.89 -1.07 6.42
N ASN A 152 15.14 -2.28 6.95
CA ASN A 152 16.02 -3.28 6.33
C ASN A 152 15.38 -4.68 6.17
N THR A 153 14.06 -4.75 6.16
CA THR A 153 13.30 -6.01 6.18
C THR A 153 13.76 -7.01 5.12
N GLU A 154 13.94 -6.57 3.88
CA GLU A 154 14.33 -7.45 2.77
C GLU A 154 15.76 -8.01 2.95
N LYS A 155 16.68 -7.19 3.46
CA LYS A 155 18.06 -7.62 3.75
C LYS A 155 18.09 -8.68 4.85
N ILE A 156 17.28 -8.48 5.90
CA ILE A 156 17.17 -9.42 7.02
C ILE A 156 16.57 -10.72 6.53
N TYR A 157 15.51 -10.68 5.73
CA TYR A 157 14.90 -11.88 5.15
C TYR A 157 15.91 -12.69 4.33
N ARG A 158 16.63 -12.05 3.41
CA ARG A 158 17.66 -12.71 2.59
C ARG A 158 18.75 -13.31 3.46
N ALA A 159 19.27 -12.56 4.44
CA ALA A 159 20.29 -13.08 5.35
C ALA A 159 19.83 -14.31 6.12
N VAL A 160 18.59 -14.33 6.62
CA VAL A 160 18.03 -15.52 7.30
C VAL A 160 17.94 -16.71 6.34
N VAL A 161 17.43 -16.49 5.11
CA VAL A 161 17.35 -17.56 4.10
C VAL A 161 18.73 -18.09 3.74
N ASP A 162 19.71 -17.21 3.51
CA ASP A 162 21.08 -17.60 3.17
C ASP A 162 21.74 -18.40 4.30
N ILE A 163 21.56 -17.99 5.55
CA ILE A 163 22.08 -18.74 6.71
C ILE A 163 21.44 -20.14 6.78
N MET A 164 20.16 -20.25 6.51
CA MET A 164 19.43 -21.51 6.60
C MET A 164 19.72 -22.45 5.41
N THR A 165 20.07 -21.90 4.25
CA THR A 165 20.38 -22.69 3.04
C THR A 165 21.85 -23.06 2.93
N ASP A 166 22.76 -22.13 3.19
CA ASP A 166 24.20 -22.31 3.02
C ASP A 166 24.94 -22.82 4.27
N GLY A 167 24.22 -23.16 5.33
CA GLY A 167 24.75 -23.82 6.52
C GLY A 167 25.78 -23.02 7.31
N GLY A 168 25.68 -21.67 7.31
CA GLY A 168 26.44 -20.85 8.24
C GLY A 168 27.85 -20.44 7.78
N LYS A 169 28.14 -20.36 6.50
CA LYS A 169 29.39 -19.80 5.95
C LYS A 169 29.67 -18.34 6.39
N ILE A 170 28.75 -17.72 7.12
CA ILE A 170 28.86 -16.34 7.63
C ILE A 170 29.79 -16.25 8.86
N TRP A 171 30.15 -17.38 9.47
CA TRP A 171 30.93 -17.41 10.71
C TRP A 171 32.39 -17.86 10.52
N ASP A 172 32.82 -18.08 9.27
CA ASP A 172 34.19 -18.51 8.94
C ASP A 172 35.12 -17.35 8.52
N GLU A 173 34.80 -16.10 8.90
CA GLU A 173 35.70 -14.93 8.75
C GLU A 173 36.18 -14.39 10.10
#